data_f9953c3df1324fb5c3efb178961abbf6
#
_entry.id   f9953c3df1324fb5c3efb178961abbf6
#
_cell.length_a   1.000
_cell.length_b   1.000
_cell.length_c   1.000
_cell.angle_alpha   90.00
_cell.angle_beta   90.00
_cell.angle_gamma   90.00
#
_symmetry.space_group_name_H-M   'P 1'
#
loop_
_entity.id
_entity.type
_entity.pdbx_description
1 polymer ?
#
loop_
_entity_poly.entity_id
_entity_poly.type
_entity_poly.pdbx_seq_one_letter_code
_entity_poly.pdbx_strand_id
1 'polypeptide(L)'
;KSGKMFDESSIAGWKGINESDMILMPDSTTAVMDLFSDEPTMNLRCDILEPTTMKGYERDPRSIAIRAEAYLTSTKIADTAYFGPEPEFFVLDDVRWSIDMSGSMVKIDSHEAEWNSEKVYDDGNIGHRPGVKGGYFPVPPVDSLHDLRGAMCQAMEEMGVEVEVHHHEVATAGQCEIGTRFNTLLKRADWTQIQKYCTWNV
;
A
#
# COMPACT_ATOMS: atom_id res chain seq x y z
N LYS A 1 -13.59 -5.02 25.76
CA LYS A 1 -12.61 -4.49 24.81
C LYS A 1 -12.43 -3.01 25.11
N SER A 2 -11.36 -2.63 25.79
CA SER A 2 -10.96 -1.22 25.97
C SER A 2 -9.99 -0.89 24.82
N GLY A 3 -10.28 0.17 24.06
CA GLY A 3 -9.35 0.69 23.06
C GLY A 3 -8.07 1.24 23.71
N LYS A 4 -7.09 1.59 22.90
CA LYS A 4 -5.83 2.22 23.33
C LYS A 4 -5.87 3.70 23.01
N MET A 5 -5.67 4.55 24.03
CA MET A 5 -5.49 6.00 23.84
C MET A 5 -4.18 6.28 23.11
N PHE A 6 -4.20 7.24 22.20
CA PHE A 6 -3.02 7.77 21.51
C PHE A 6 -3.21 9.26 21.19
N ASP A 7 -2.10 9.95 20.95
CA ASP A 7 -2.05 11.39 20.66
C ASP A 7 -2.01 11.63 19.13
N GLU A 8 -3.02 12.31 18.61
CA GLU A 8 -3.13 12.68 17.19
C GLU A 8 -2.56 14.05 16.82
N SER A 9 -2.08 14.83 17.79
CA SER A 9 -1.55 16.18 17.51
C SER A 9 -0.34 16.16 16.54
N SER A 10 0.33 15.04 16.46
CA SER A 10 1.45 14.82 15.53
C SER A 10 1.01 14.46 14.10
N ILE A 11 -0.28 14.21 13.86
CA ILE A 11 -0.82 13.89 12.53
C ILE A 11 -1.34 15.16 11.89
N ALA A 12 -0.63 15.64 10.86
CA ALA A 12 -0.97 16.87 10.18
C ALA A 12 -2.42 16.87 9.65
N GLY A 13 -3.18 17.91 9.97
CA GLY A 13 -4.56 18.09 9.52
C GLY A 13 -5.62 17.31 10.30
N TRP A 14 -5.24 16.60 11.38
CA TRP A 14 -6.21 15.85 12.20
C TRP A 14 -6.71 16.70 13.38
N LYS A 15 -6.04 16.67 14.51
CA LYS A 15 -6.44 17.39 15.73
C LYS A 15 -5.37 18.38 16.19
N GLY A 16 -5.81 19.42 16.88
CA GLY A 16 -4.92 20.30 17.62
C GLY A 16 -4.53 19.74 18.98
N ILE A 17 -3.45 20.23 19.56
CA ILE A 17 -2.90 19.74 20.84
C ILE A 17 -3.91 19.76 22.00
N ASN A 18 -4.91 20.61 21.95
CA ASN A 18 -5.93 20.74 23.02
C ASN A 18 -6.98 19.62 23.02
N GLU A 19 -7.07 18.85 21.94
CA GLU A 19 -8.07 17.78 21.74
C GLU A 19 -7.43 16.54 21.10
N SER A 20 -6.15 16.28 21.40
CA SER A 20 -5.33 15.32 20.68
C SER A 20 -5.59 13.86 21.02
N ASP A 21 -6.19 13.57 22.17
CA ASP A 21 -6.41 12.21 22.62
C ASP A 21 -7.54 11.53 21.83
N MET A 22 -7.20 10.43 21.17
CA MET A 22 -8.14 9.58 20.44
C MET A 22 -7.99 8.12 20.87
N ILE A 23 -8.96 7.28 20.49
CA ILE A 23 -8.96 5.86 20.83
C ILE A 23 -8.77 5.00 19.60
N LEU A 24 -7.71 4.17 19.58
CA LEU A 24 -7.58 3.05 18.67
C LEU A 24 -8.45 1.89 19.18
N MET A 25 -9.52 1.58 18.46
CA MET A 25 -10.42 0.49 18.76
C MET A 25 -10.14 -0.70 17.84
N PRO A 26 -9.48 -1.77 18.31
CA PRO A 26 -9.09 -2.86 17.43
C PRO A 26 -10.28 -3.67 16.93
N ASP A 27 -10.26 -3.96 15.62
CA ASP A 27 -11.16 -4.90 14.98
C ASP A 27 -10.53 -6.29 14.95
N SER A 28 -10.97 -7.17 15.83
CA SER A 28 -10.40 -8.51 15.98
C SER A 28 -10.61 -9.41 14.76
N THR A 29 -11.51 -9.06 13.84
CA THR A 29 -11.74 -9.82 12.60
C THR A 29 -10.65 -9.60 11.57
N THR A 30 -9.82 -8.58 11.78
CA THR A 30 -8.69 -8.21 10.90
C THR A 30 -7.33 -8.70 11.40
N ALA A 31 -7.33 -9.56 12.46
CA ALA A 31 -6.11 -10.05 13.06
C ALA A 31 -5.32 -10.94 12.11
N VAL A 32 -4.05 -10.60 11.86
CA VAL A 32 -3.11 -11.41 11.09
C VAL A 32 -1.76 -11.43 11.79
N MET A 33 -0.97 -12.47 11.55
CA MET A 33 0.43 -12.49 12.02
C MET A 33 1.27 -11.57 11.15
N ASP A 34 2.13 -10.79 11.78
CA ASP A 34 3.13 -9.98 11.11
C ASP A 34 4.29 -10.88 10.67
N LEU A 35 4.65 -10.79 9.39
CA LEU A 35 5.71 -11.63 8.80
C LEU A 35 7.09 -10.97 8.84
N PHE A 36 7.16 -9.69 9.16
CA PHE A 36 8.38 -8.88 9.07
C PHE A 36 8.96 -8.49 10.42
N SER A 37 8.32 -8.91 11.51
CA SER A 37 8.83 -8.71 12.87
C SER A 37 9.58 -9.94 13.35
N ASP A 38 10.75 -9.78 13.99
CA ASP A 38 11.53 -10.89 14.56
C ASP A 38 10.77 -11.64 15.66
N GLU A 39 9.99 -10.90 16.46
CA GLU A 39 9.15 -11.45 17.51
C GLU A 39 7.72 -11.72 17.01
N PRO A 40 7.05 -12.77 17.52
CA PRO A 40 5.66 -13.05 17.15
C PRO A 40 4.76 -11.86 17.41
N THR A 41 4.39 -11.16 16.35
CA THR A 41 3.63 -9.90 16.40
C THR A 41 2.29 -10.07 15.72
N MET A 42 1.21 -9.59 16.37
CA MET A 42 -0.12 -9.57 15.80
C MET A 42 -0.44 -8.18 15.24
N ASN A 43 -0.78 -8.13 13.97
CA ASN A 43 -1.19 -6.93 13.26
C ASN A 43 -2.72 -6.85 13.23
N LEU A 44 -3.29 -5.69 13.59
CA LEU A 44 -4.72 -5.44 13.68
C LEU A 44 -5.07 -4.11 13.00
N ARG A 45 -6.19 -4.08 12.29
CA ARG A 45 -6.80 -2.81 11.88
C ARG A 45 -7.59 -2.25 13.07
N CYS A 46 -7.56 -0.94 13.22
CA CYS A 46 -8.28 -0.25 14.28
C CYS A 46 -9.19 0.82 13.69
N ASP A 47 -10.35 1.00 14.29
CA ASP A 47 -11.14 2.20 14.12
C ASP A 47 -10.60 3.31 15.02
N ILE A 48 -10.71 4.55 14.61
CA ILE A 48 -10.33 5.70 15.42
C ILE A 48 -11.62 6.33 15.96
N LEU A 49 -11.73 6.40 17.29
CA LEU A 49 -12.92 6.89 17.96
C LEU A 49 -12.64 8.17 18.76
N GLU A 50 -13.62 9.07 18.75
CA GLU A 50 -13.68 10.23 19.64
C GLU A 50 -13.90 9.78 21.09
N PRO A 51 -13.04 10.13 22.05
CA PRO A 51 -13.15 9.64 23.43
C PRO A 51 -14.44 10.03 24.13
N THR A 52 -14.96 11.23 23.84
CA THR A 52 -16.15 11.78 24.50
C THR A 52 -17.46 11.19 24.01
N THR A 53 -17.50 10.80 22.73
CA THR A 53 -18.73 10.31 22.08
C THR A 53 -18.70 8.83 21.78
N MET A 54 -17.52 8.22 21.77
CA MET A 54 -17.25 6.84 21.30
C MET A 54 -17.71 6.59 19.86
N LYS A 55 -17.81 7.64 19.05
CA LYS A 55 -18.13 7.55 17.61
C LYS A 55 -16.86 7.59 16.78
N GLY A 56 -16.92 7.01 15.58
CA GLY A 56 -15.83 7.06 14.61
C GLY A 56 -15.43 8.50 14.29
N TYR A 57 -14.12 8.76 14.28
CA TYR A 57 -13.58 10.06 13.92
C TYR A 57 -13.88 10.35 12.44
N GLU A 58 -14.35 11.55 12.16
CA GLU A 58 -14.88 11.89 10.83
C GLU A 58 -13.83 11.86 9.72
N ARG A 59 -12.55 12.15 10.04
CA ARG A 59 -11.44 12.18 9.09
C ARG A 59 -10.66 10.87 9.00
N ASP A 60 -11.00 9.89 9.85
CA ASP A 60 -10.40 8.55 9.75
C ASP A 60 -10.84 7.86 8.46
N PRO A 61 -9.90 7.46 7.56
CA PRO A 61 -10.23 6.81 6.29
C PRO A 61 -11.07 5.54 6.47
N ARG A 62 -10.79 4.73 7.50
CA ARG A 62 -11.56 3.51 7.76
C ARG A 62 -13.00 3.83 8.19
N SER A 63 -13.18 4.84 9.02
CA SER A 63 -14.51 5.35 9.39
C SER A 63 -15.26 5.91 8.17
N ILE A 64 -14.58 6.52 7.21
CA ILE A 64 -15.18 6.97 5.94
C ILE A 64 -15.71 5.78 5.15
N ALA A 65 -14.94 4.71 5.02
CA ALA A 65 -15.36 3.49 4.33
C ALA A 65 -16.61 2.87 4.98
N ILE A 66 -16.63 2.76 6.31
CA ILE A 66 -17.79 2.26 7.08
C ILE A 66 -19.03 3.12 6.80
N ARG A 67 -18.90 4.45 6.86
CA ARG A 67 -20.02 5.36 6.58
C ARG A 67 -20.50 5.27 5.14
N ALA A 68 -19.60 5.05 4.18
CA ALA A 68 -19.95 4.92 2.77
C ALA A 68 -20.76 3.63 2.51
N GLU A 69 -20.40 2.49 3.09
CA GLU A 69 -21.21 1.27 3.03
C GLU A 69 -22.59 1.45 3.66
N ALA A 70 -22.65 2.08 4.83
CA ALA A 70 -23.92 2.39 5.49
C ALA A 70 -24.78 3.35 4.67
N TYR A 71 -24.18 4.35 4.03
CA TYR A 71 -24.88 5.27 3.14
C TYR A 71 -25.48 4.54 1.93
N LEU A 72 -24.70 3.70 1.24
CA LEU A 72 -25.20 2.90 0.12
C LEU A 72 -26.47 2.12 0.51
N THR A 73 -26.39 1.38 1.61
CA THR A 73 -27.53 0.61 2.13
C THR A 73 -28.74 1.50 2.42
N SER A 74 -28.52 2.70 2.98
CA SER A 74 -29.60 3.65 3.31
C SER A 74 -30.32 4.20 2.08
N THR A 75 -29.65 4.27 0.93
CA THR A 75 -30.24 4.73 -0.32
C THR A 75 -31.23 3.75 -0.93
N LYS A 76 -31.16 2.48 -0.54
CA LYS A 76 -31.94 1.36 -1.12
C LYS A 76 -31.67 1.12 -2.63
N ILE A 77 -30.61 1.69 -3.18
CA ILE A 77 -30.16 1.44 -4.56
C ILE A 77 -29.46 0.08 -4.62
N ALA A 78 -28.60 -0.20 -3.63
CA ALA A 78 -27.91 -1.48 -3.47
C ALA A 78 -27.62 -1.73 -1.99
N ASP A 79 -27.39 -2.98 -1.64
CA ASP A 79 -26.94 -3.39 -0.30
C ASP A 79 -25.43 -3.57 -0.22
N THR A 80 -24.79 -3.83 -1.36
CA THR A 80 -23.36 -4.12 -1.46
C THR A 80 -22.76 -3.48 -2.70
N ALA A 81 -21.53 -2.96 -2.57
CA ALA A 81 -20.69 -2.54 -3.69
C ALA A 81 -19.33 -3.21 -3.59
N TYR A 82 -18.79 -3.65 -4.71
CA TYR A 82 -17.47 -4.25 -4.82
C TYR A 82 -16.48 -3.28 -5.45
N PHE A 83 -15.24 -3.36 -4.96
CA PHE A 83 -14.13 -2.50 -5.38
C PHE A 83 -12.92 -3.36 -5.74
N GLY A 84 -12.30 -3.08 -6.88
CA GLY A 84 -11.10 -3.72 -7.36
C GLY A 84 -10.07 -2.67 -7.75
N PRO A 85 -9.37 -2.02 -6.80
CA PRO A 85 -8.32 -1.07 -7.12
C PRO A 85 -7.10 -1.78 -7.71
N GLU A 86 -6.42 -1.10 -8.62
CA GLU A 86 -5.21 -1.55 -9.32
C GLU A 86 -4.02 -0.68 -8.87
N PRO A 87 -3.47 -0.91 -7.66
CA PRO A 87 -2.37 -0.10 -7.16
C PRO A 87 -1.06 -0.46 -7.86
N GLU A 88 -0.48 0.53 -8.50
CA GLU A 88 0.82 0.45 -9.14
C GLU A 88 1.90 1.09 -8.28
N PHE A 89 3.14 0.63 -8.42
CA PHE A 89 4.28 1.16 -7.70
C PHE A 89 5.56 1.02 -8.51
N PHE A 90 6.61 1.74 -8.11
CA PHE A 90 7.93 1.64 -8.71
C PHE A 90 8.92 1.04 -7.72
N VAL A 91 9.76 0.14 -8.20
CA VAL A 91 10.95 -0.34 -7.50
C VAL A 91 12.17 0.37 -8.10
N LEU A 92 12.88 1.09 -7.27
CA LEU A 92 14.00 1.93 -7.67
C LEU A 92 15.26 1.56 -6.88
N ASP A 93 16.42 1.56 -7.52
CA ASP A 93 17.71 1.29 -6.86
C ASP A 93 18.22 2.51 -6.08
N ASP A 94 17.88 3.72 -6.50
CA ASP A 94 18.26 4.96 -5.83
C ASP A 94 17.25 6.07 -6.12
N VAL A 95 16.96 6.86 -5.09
CA VAL A 95 16.13 8.06 -5.20
C VAL A 95 16.78 9.20 -4.45
N ARG A 96 17.11 10.28 -5.14
CA ARG A 96 17.70 11.49 -4.56
C ARG A 96 16.85 12.69 -4.91
N TRP A 97 16.64 13.55 -3.94
CA TRP A 97 15.90 14.79 -4.15
C TRP A 97 16.45 15.91 -3.29
N SER A 98 16.26 17.13 -3.75
CA SER A 98 16.43 18.34 -2.94
C SER A 98 15.33 19.32 -3.30
N ILE A 99 14.84 20.03 -2.30
CA ILE A 99 13.85 21.10 -2.44
C ILE A 99 14.29 22.23 -1.52
N ASP A 100 14.66 23.35 -2.11
CA ASP A 100 15.06 24.56 -1.38
C ASP A 100 14.62 25.83 -2.13
N MET A 101 14.95 26.99 -1.61
CA MET A 101 14.55 28.26 -2.22
C MET A 101 15.17 28.51 -3.60
N SER A 102 16.25 27.82 -3.96
CA SER A 102 16.93 27.96 -5.26
C SER A 102 16.32 27.06 -6.35
N GLY A 103 15.55 26.05 -5.95
CA GLY A 103 14.91 25.13 -6.89
C GLY A 103 14.58 23.77 -6.32
N SER A 104 14.26 22.83 -7.22
CA SER A 104 14.02 21.44 -6.88
C SER A 104 14.75 20.51 -7.84
N MET A 105 15.20 19.37 -7.35
CA MET A 105 15.84 18.31 -8.12
C MET A 105 15.30 16.95 -7.68
N VAL A 106 15.02 16.08 -8.64
CA VAL A 106 14.76 14.66 -8.41
C VAL A 106 15.65 13.85 -9.36
N LYS A 107 16.36 12.88 -8.82
CA LYS A 107 17.13 11.91 -9.59
C LYS A 107 16.79 10.51 -9.10
N ILE A 108 16.40 9.65 -10.01
CA ILE A 108 16.10 8.24 -9.75
C ILE A 108 17.05 7.35 -10.51
N ASP A 109 17.27 6.15 -10.04
CA ASP A 109 18.02 5.10 -10.73
C ASP A 109 17.29 3.76 -10.66
N SER A 110 17.40 2.95 -11.70
CA SER A 110 16.86 1.61 -11.78
C SER A 110 17.74 0.78 -12.72
N HIS A 111 18.08 -0.44 -12.33
CA HIS A 111 18.87 -1.33 -13.19
C HIS A 111 18.14 -1.75 -14.48
N GLU A 112 16.83 -1.65 -14.52
CA GLU A 112 16.02 -1.84 -15.73
C GLU A 112 16.01 -0.61 -16.66
N ALA A 113 16.51 0.53 -16.19
CA ALA A 113 16.38 1.78 -16.94
C ALA A 113 17.29 1.82 -18.17
N GLU A 114 16.77 2.37 -19.27
CA GLU A 114 17.50 2.52 -20.52
C GLU A 114 18.77 3.38 -20.41
N TRP A 115 18.78 4.35 -19.47
CA TRP A 115 19.94 5.22 -19.21
C TRP A 115 21.08 4.50 -18.47
N ASN A 116 20.89 3.27 -18.00
CA ASN A 116 21.90 2.45 -17.32
C ASN A 116 22.63 1.48 -18.27
N SER A 117 22.64 1.75 -19.57
CA SER A 117 23.23 0.86 -20.58
C SER A 117 24.72 0.55 -20.38
N GLU A 118 25.47 1.43 -19.73
CA GLU A 118 26.90 1.27 -19.44
C GLU A 118 27.18 0.73 -18.02
N LYS A 119 26.17 0.63 -17.17
CA LYS A 119 26.35 0.13 -15.81
C LYS A 119 26.47 -1.38 -15.79
N VAL A 120 27.46 -1.89 -15.09
CA VAL A 120 27.67 -3.33 -14.85
C VAL A 120 27.18 -3.63 -13.44
N TYR A 121 26.33 -4.64 -13.30
CA TYR A 121 25.82 -5.17 -12.04
C TYR A 121 26.53 -6.47 -11.69
N ASP A 122 26.44 -6.93 -10.44
CA ASP A 122 27.08 -8.17 -9.97
C ASP A 122 26.67 -9.39 -10.83
N ASP A 123 25.42 -9.45 -11.26
CA ASP A 123 24.89 -10.49 -12.14
C ASP A 123 25.10 -10.21 -13.64
N GLY A 124 25.84 -9.16 -13.96
CA GLY A 124 26.13 -8.77 -15.34
C GLY A 124 25.08 -7.85 -15.94
N ASN A 125 25.14 -7.67 -17.25
CA ASN A 125 24.20 -6.82 -17.98
C ASN A 125 22.93 -7.61 -18.30
N ILE A 126 21.75 -7.06 -18.01
CA ILE A 126 20.46 -7.68 -18.33
C ILE A 126 20.14 -7.73 -19.83
N GLY A 127 20.92 -7.05 -20.67
CA GLY A 127 20.85 -7.09 -22.14
C GLY A 127 19.70 -6.29 -22.74
N HIS A 128 18.48 -6.45 -22.25
CA HIS A 128 17.30 -5.72 -22.71
C HIS A 128 16.71 -4.89 -21.57
N ARG A 129 16.22 -3.71 -21.93
CA ARG A 129 15.58 -2.78 -20.98
C ARG A 129 14.30 -2.24 -21.55
N PRO A 130 13.22 -2.14 -20.73
CA PRO A 130 11.98 -1.53 -21.18
C PRO A 130 12.19 -0.03 -21.43
N GLY A 131 11.81 0.44 -22.60
CA GLY A 131 11.72 1.87 -22.87
C GLY A 131 10.46 2.48 -22.27
N VAL A 132 10.33 3.81 -22.41
CA VAL A 132 9.11 4.53 -22.00
C VAL A 132 7.90 3.96 -22.76
N LYS A 133 6.83 3.62 -22.02
CA LYS A 133 5.63 2.93 -22.53
C LYS A 133 5.89 1.54 -23.12
N GLY A 134 7.03 0.91 -22.81
CA GLY A 134 7.42 -0.39 -23.31
C GLY A 134 7.46 -1.52 -22.28
N GLY A 135 6.98 -1.30 -21.04
CA GLY A 135 7.12 -2.24 -19.93
C GLY A 135 5.93 -3.14 -19.65
N TYR A 136 4.89 -3.18 -20.51
CA TYR A 136 3.69 -3.95 -20.19
C TYR A 136 3.88 -5.46 -20.34
N PHE A 137 3.78 -6.16 -19.23
CA PHE A 137 3.87 -7.61 -19.01
C PHE A 137 4.95 -8.39 -19.85
N PRO A 138 6.21 -7.96 -19.88
CA PRO A 138 7.26 -8.82 -20.38
C PRO A 138 7.43 -10.04 -19.47
N VAL A 139 8.09 -11.06 -19.98
CA VAL A 139 8.49 -12.23 -19.17
C VAL A 139 9.96 -12.13 -18.78
N PRO A 140 10.41 -12.85 -17.74
CA PRO A 140 11.83 -12.96 -17.44
C PRO A 140 12.64 -13.45 -18.67
N PRO A 141 13.88 -12.98 -18.88
CA PRO A 141 14.67 -12.11 -17.99
C PRO A 141 14.43 -10.62 -18.16
N VAL A 142 13.60 -10.19 -19.10
CA VAL A 142 13.28 -8.77 -19.34
C VAL A 142 12.56 -8.19 -18.12
N ASP A 143 11.58 -8.90 -17.58
CA ASP A 143 10.99 -8.62 -16.27
C ASP A 143 11.94 -9.11 -15.18
N SER A 144 12.84 -8.25 -14.74
CA SER A 144 13.82 -8.56 -13.69
C SER A 144 13.22 -8.54 -12.28
N LEU A 145 11.98 -8.06 -12.11
CA LEU A 145 11.31 -7.90 -10.82
C LEU A 145 10.25 -9.00 -10.54
N HIS A 146 10.18 -10.01 -11.41
CA HIS A 146 9.19 -11.08 -11.29
C HIS A 146 9.23 -11.77 -9.93
N ASP A 147 10.41 -12.21 -9.50
CA ASP A 147 10.57 -12.94 -8.24
C ASP A 147 10.34 -12.04 -7.01
N LEU A 148 10.73 -10.76 -7.08
CA LEU A 148 10.44 -9.79 -6.03
C LEU A 148 8.93 -9.61 -5.84
N ARG A 149 8.17 -9.40 -6.92
CA ARG A 149 6.71 -9.35 -6.84
C ARG A 149 6.11 -10.68 -6.37
N GLY A 150 6.68 -11.80 -6.79
CA GLY A 150 6.28 -13.12 -6.30
C GLY A 150 6.39 -13.25 -4.78
N ALA A 151 7.50 -12.78 -4.19
CA ALA A 151 7.69 -12.75 -2.75
C ALA A 151 6.67 -11.82 -2.04
N MET A 152 6.40 -10.64 -2.62
CA MET A 152 5.34 -9.74 -2.12
C MET A 152 3.96 -10.42 -2.14
N CYS A 153 3.63 -11.12 -3.22
CA CYS A 153 2.37 -11.86 -3.33
C CYS A 153 2.22 -12.94 -2.25
N GLN A 154 3.28 -13.72 -2.01
CA GLN A 154 3.28 -14.75 -0.96
C GLN A 154 3.06 -14.12 0.42
N ALA A 155 3.75 -13.03 0.74
CA ALA A 155 3.56 -12.31 1.99
C ALA A 155 2.12 -11.78 2.14
N MET A 156 1.54 -11.23 1.06
CA MET A 156 0.15 -10.77 1.05
C MET A 156 -0.83 -11.92 1.32
N GLU A 157 -0.67 -13.07 0.66
CA GLU A 157 -1.54 -14.24 0.84
C GLU A 157 -1.45 -14.79 2.27
N GLU A 158 -0.25 -14.90 2.84
CA GLU A 158 -0.05 -15.29 4.23
C GLU A 158 -0.69 -14.31 5.22
N MET A 159 -0.75 -13.03 4.89
CA MET A 159 -1.45 -11.99 5.67
C MET A 159 -2.94 -11.85 5.29
N GLY A 160 -3.49 -12.80 4.52
CA GLY A 160 -4.92 -12.92 4.26
C GLY A 160 -5.48 -12.05 3.14
N VAL A 161 -4.63 -11.56 2.23
CA VAL A 161 -5.03 -10.86 1.01
C VAL A 161 -5.07 -11.85 -0.15
N GLU A 162 -6.19 -11.94 -0.86
CA GLU A 162 -6.33 -12.81 -2.04
C GLU A 162 -5.69 -12.14 -3.26
N VAL A 163 -4.52 -12.65 -3.69
CA VAL A 163 -3.81 -12.16 -4.88
C VAL A 163 -4.34 -12.90 -6.12
N GLU A 164 -4.51 -12.19 -7.23
CA GLU A 164 -4.97 -12.76 -8.51
C GLU A 164 -3.89 -12.71 -9.61
N VAL A 165 -3.09 -11.65 -9.66
CA VAL A 165 -2.11 -11.44 -10.71
C VAL A 165 -1.00 -10.49 -10.26
N HIS A 166 0.19 -10.62 -10.85
CA HIS A 166 1.21 -9.60 -10.80
C HIS A 166 1.96 -9.53 -12.14
N HIS A 167 2.38 -8.36 -12.52
CA HIS A 167 3.15 -8.13 -13.74
C HIS A 167 3.95 -6.82 -13.67
N HIS A 168 4.88 -6.68 -14.61
CA HIS A 168 5.54 -5.41 -14.87
C HIS A 168 4.58 -4.48 -15.60
N GLU A 169 4.56 -3.20 -15.22
CA GLU A 169 3.64 -2.21 -15.76
C GLU A 169 4.23 -1.31 -16.85
N VAL A 170 3.31 -0.66 -17.59
CA VAL A 170 3.56 -0.08 -18.91
C VAL A 170 4.48 1.14 -18.92
N ALA A 171 4.58 1.91 -17.84
CA ALA A 171 5.19 3.24 -17.91
C ALA A 171 6.66 3.18 -18.32
N THR A 172 7.48 2.48 -17.58
CA THR A 172 8.92 2.34 -17.84
C THR A 172 9.57 1.40 -16.80
N ALA A 173 10.89 1.42 -16.71
CA ALA A 173 11.70 0.65 -15.77
C ALA A 173 11.16 0.69 -14.33
N GLY A 174 11.10 -0.45 -13.69
CA GLY A 174 10.74 -0.61 -12.28
C GLY A 174 9.27 -0.54 -11.94
N GLN A 175 8.38 -0.26 -12.89
CA GLN A 175 6.95 -0.20 -12.60
C GLN A 175 6.34 -1.59 -12.46
N CYS A 176 5.59 -1.78 -11.39
CA CYS A 176 4.96 -3.03 -11.00
C CYS A 176 3.49 -2.82 -10.69
N GLU A 177 2.70 -3.88 -10.93
CA GLU A 177 1.34 -4.01 -10.43
C GLU A 177 1.15 -5.36 -9.75
N ILE A 178 0.38 -5.36 -8.66
CA ILE A 178 -0.12 -6.58 -8.01
C ILE A 178 -1.63 -6.44 -7.87
N GLY A 179 -2.35 -7.15 -8.71
CA GLY A 179 -3.81 -7.22 -8.69
C GLY A 179 -4.30 -8.19 -7.62
N THR A 180 -5.27 -7.75 -6.84
CA THR A 180 -5.90 -8.54 -5.80
C THR A 180 -7.40 -8.61 -6.03
N ARG A 181 -8.03 -9.69 -5.56
CA ARG A 181 -9.45 -9.92 -5.75
C ARG A 181 -10.29 -8.73 -5.29
N PHE A 182 -11.33 -8.40 -6.02
CA PHE A 182 -12.31 -7.41 -5.61
C PHE A 182 -13.03 -7.85 -4.31
N ASN A 183 -13.41 -6.89 -3.48
CA ASN A 183 -14.14 -7.16 -2.24
C ASN A 183 -15.03 -5.95 -1.89
N THR A 184 -15.81 -6.04 -0.78
CA THR A 184 -16.54 -4.90 -0.26
C THR A 184 -15.59 -3.77 0.12
N LEU A 185 -16.10 -2.54 0.19
CA LEU A 185 -15.28 -1.34 0.37
C LEU A 185 -14.37 -1.44 1.60
N LEU A 186 -14.94 -1.75 2.79
CA LEU A 186 -14.16 -1.81 4.02
C LEU A 186 -13.09 -2.91 3.97
N LYS A 187 -13.47 -4.11 3.54
CA LYS A 187 -12.52 -5.23 3.41
C LYS A 187 -11.41 -4.90 2.44
N ARG A 188 -11.74 -4.29 1.30
CA ARG A 188 -10.75 -3.92 0.29
C ARG A 188 -9.83 -2.78 0.75
N ALA A 189 -10.35 -1.83 1.52
CA ALA A 189 -9.56 -0.77 2.15
C ALA A 189 -8.54 -1.36 3.14
N ASP A 190 -8.97 -2.28 4.00
CA ASP A 190 -8.09 -2.99 4.94
C ASP A 190 -7.00 -3.78 4.19
N TRP A 191 -7.34 -4.48 3.12
CA TRP A 191 -6.38 -5.20 2.27
C TRP A 191 -5.38 -4.28 1.58
N THR A 192 -5.80 -3.08 1.18
CA THR A 192 -4.87 -2.09 0.59
C THR A 192 -3.78 -1.68 1.58
N GLN A 193 -4.10 -1.57 2.87
CA GLN A 193 -3.09 -1.29 3.89
C GLN A 193 -2.10 -2.46 4.06
N ILE A 194 -2.59 -3.71 4.04
CA ILE A 194 -1.73 -4.90 4.07
C ILE A 194 -0.86 -4.96 2.81
N GLN A 195 -1.43 -4.75 1.63
CA GLN A 195 -0.71 -4.72 0.37
C GLN A 195 0.45 -3.72 0.38
N LYS A 196 0.18 -2.48 0.82
CA LYS A 196 1.23 -1.46 0.99
C LYS A 196 2.30 -1.91 1.98
N TYR A 197 1.89 -2.47 3.11
CA TYR A 197 2.79 -2.95 4.14
C TYR A 197 3.73 -4.06 3.61
N CYS A 198 3.20 -5.07 2.93
CA CYS A 198 4.00 -6.13 2.31
C CYS A 198 4.93 -5.57 1.22
N THR A 199 4.43 -4.70 0.34
CA THR A 199 5.24 -4.09 -0.73
C THR A 199 6.45 -3.32 -0.19
N TRP A 200 6.33 -2.72 1.00
CA TRP A 200 7.40 -1.91 1.60
C TRP A 200 8.40 -2.73 2.43
N ASN A 201 8.05 -3.95 2.84
CA ASN A 201 8.85 -4.75 3.76
C ASN A 201 9.51 -5.98 3.12
N VAL A 202 9.08 -6.39 1.93
CA VAL A 202 9.76 -7.39 1.11
C VAL A 202 10.89 -6.74 0.31
#